data_a22d4b5f1f6c1862aab51dab5f004bd5
#
_entry.id   a22d4b5f1f6c1862aab51dab5f004bd5
#
_cell.length_a   1.000
_cell.length_b   1.000
_cell.length_c   1.000
_cell.angle_alpha   90.00
_cell.angle_beta   90.00
_cell.angle_gamma   90.00
#
_symmetry.space_group_name_H-M   'P 1'
#
loop_
_entity.id
_entity.type
_entity.pdbx_description
1 polymer ?
#
loop_
_entity_poly.entity_id
_entity_poly.type
_entity_poly.pdbx_seq_one_letter_code
_entity_poly.pdbx_strand_id
1 'polypeptide(L)'
;MNLRKFKIIFRSLYDKNARFFVKSKLGLCNSVSDEEFLTRIYRFRMGKDLNLENPKTFNEKLQWLKLHDRKPEYTTMVDKYEVKKYVADIIGEEYIIPTLGVWDNVEDIEFDKLPNQFVLKCTHDSGSIVICKDKSK
;
A
#
# COMPACT_ATOMS: atom_id res chain seq x y z
N MET A 1 19.96 -11.85 0.23
CA MET A 1 19.34 -11.01 -0.84
C MET A 1 18.38 -11.88 -1.64
N ASN A 2 17.11 -11.46 -1.80
CA ASN A 2 16.08 -12.29 -2.47
C ASN A 2 16.40 -12.43 -3.96
N LEU A 3 16.43 -13.66 -4.49
CA LEU A 3 16.73 -14.00 -5.89
C LEU A 3 15.90 -13.18 -6.91
N ARG A 4 14.66 -12.83 -6.53
CA ARG A 4 13.75 -12.01 -7.34
C ARG A 4 14.26 -10.56 -7.48
N LYS A 5 14.80 -9.96 -6.40
CA LYS A 5 15.40 -8.61 -6.44
C LYS A 5 16.65 -8.60 -7.31
N PHE A 6 17.50 -9.63 -7.22
CA PHE A 6 18.70 -9.76 -8.03
C PHE A 6 18.38 -9.80 -9.53
N LYS A 7 17.40 -10.62 -9.95
CA LYS A 7 16.95 -10.70 -11.35
C LYS A 7 16.46 -9.35 -11.90
N ILE A 8 15.75 -8.55 -11.09
CA ILE A 8 15.28 -7.22 -11.52
C ILE A 8 16.44 -6.25 -11.69
N ILE A 9 17.39 -6.24 -10.76
CA ILE A 9 18.59 -5.39 -10.85
C ILE A 9 19.40 -5.76 -12.09
N PHE A 10 19.64 -7.04 -12.34
CA PHE A 10 20.35 -7.49 -13.54
C PHE A 10 19.61 -7.10 -14.83
N ARG A 11 18.29 -7.28 -14.87
CA ARG A 11 17.44 -6.85 -16.00
C ARG A 11 17.53 -5.34 -16.24
N SER A 12 17.73 -4.51 -15.22
CA SER A 12 17.84 -3.06 -15.36
C SER A 12 19.07 -2.59 -16.14
N LEU A 13 20.07 -3.45 -16.38
CA LEU A 13 21.24 -3.12 -17.19
C LEU A 13 20.89 -2.95 -18.67
N TYR A 14 19.93 -3.71 -19.19
CA TYR A 14 19.56 -3.72 -20.61
C TYR A 14 18.08 -3.33 -20.88
N ASP A 15 17.19 -3.35 -19.89
CA ASP A 15 15.78 -2.99 -20.03
C ASP A 15 15.49 -1.62 -19.37
N LYS A 16 15.12 -0.62 -20.18
CA LYS A 16 14.82 0.74 -19.73
C LYS A 16 13.67 0.82 -18.72
N ASN A 17 12.66 -0.07 -18.83
CA ASN A 17 11.52 -0.09 -17.91
C ASN A 17 11.92 -0.73 -16.57
N ALA A 18 12.74 -1.77 -16.58
CA ALA A 18 13.32 -2.34 -15.37
C ALA A 18 14.23 -1.32 -14.65
N ARG A 19 15.03 -0.56 -15.40
CA ARG A 19 15.86 0.53 -14.87
C ARG A 19 15.01 1.61 -14.21
N PHE A 20 13.91 2.00 -14.86
CA PHE A 20 12.97 2.96 -14.30
C PHE A 20 12.32 2.42 -13.01
N PHE A 21 11.90 1.16 -13.00
CA PHE A 21 11.36 0.51 -11.80
C PHE A 21 12.36 0.52 -10.63
N VAL A 22 13.64 0.24 -10.86
CA VAL A 22 14.68 0.32 -9.83
C VAL A 22 14.83 1.76 -9.32
N LYS A 23 14.90 2.75 -10.22
CA LYS A 23 14.97 4.17 -9.86
C LYS A 23 13.76 4.61 -9.02
N SER A 24 12.56 4.15 -9.36
CA SER A 24 11.34 4.46 -8.60
C SER A 24 11.38 3.93 -7.16
N LYS A 25 11.99 2.77 -6.96
CA LYS A 25 12.19 2.20 -5.60
C LYS A 25 13.24 2.93 -4.77
N LEU A 26 14.10 3.71 -5.42
CA LEU A 26 15.10 4.56 -4.78
C LEU A 26 14.63 6.01 -4.60
N GLY A 27 13.36 6.33 -4.92
CA GLY A 27 12.82 7.69 -4.83
C GLY A 27 13.34 8.65 -5.90
N LEU A 28 13.96 8.16 -6.97
CA LEU A 28 14.62 8.98 -8.00
C LEU A 28 13.71 9.35 -9.18
N CYS A 29 12.37 9.29 -8.99
CA CYS A 29 11.39 9.57 -10.03
C CYS A 29 10.39 10.68 -9.64
N ASN A 30 10.72 11.54 -8.69
CA ASN A 30 9.80 12.57 -8.17
C ASN A 30 9.43 13.66 -9.19
N SER A 31 10.25 13.86 -10.23
CA SER A 31 10.01 14.84 -11.30
C SER A 31 9.21 14.27 -12.48
N VAL A 32 8.87 12.99 -12.45
CA VAL A 32 8.13 12.32 -13.53
C VAL A 32 6.62 12.51 -13.28
N SER A 33 5.84 12.82 -14.33
CA SER A 33 4.39 12.92 -14.20
C SER A 33 3.76 11.57 -13.79
N ASP A 34 2.62 11.63 -13.10
CA ASP A 34 1.91 10.42 -12.67
C ASP A 34 1.55 9.51 -13.84
N GLU A 35 1.13 10.08 -14.96
CA GLU A 35 0.79 9.32 -16.16
C GLU A 35 2.00 8.58 -16.74
N GLU A 36 3.14 9.27 -16.91
CA GLU A 36 4.37 8.66 -17.38
C GLU A 36 4.87 7.58 -16.40
N PHE A 37 4.78 7.88 -15.09
CA PHE A 37 5.15 6.92 -14.05
C PHE A 37 4.32 5.64 -14.16
N LEU A 38 2.98 5.76 -14.20
CA LEU A 38 2.07 4.62 -14.30
C LEU A 38 2.29 3.84 -15.60
N THR A 39 2.47 4.52 -16.73
CA THR A 39 2.71 3.89 -18.04
C THR A 39 3.97 3.04 -18.03
N ARG A 40 5.08 3.57 -17.49
CA ARG A 40 6.36 2.84 -17.42
C ARG A 40 6.30 1.66 -16.45
N ILE A 41 5.69 1.84 -15.27
CA ILE A 41 5.51 0.76 -14.29
C ILE A 41 4.58 -0.33 -14.82
N TYR A 42 3.51 0.06 -15.50
CA TYR A 42 2.59 -0.90 -16.14
C TYR A 42 3.30 -1.75 -17.19
N ARG A 43 4.04 -1.10 -18.12
CA ARG A 43 4.83 -1.81 -19.12
C ARG A 43 5.85 -2.77 -18.52
N PHE A 44 6.54 -2.36 -17.46
CA PHE A 44 7.48 -3.24 -16.75
C PHE A 44 6.79 -4.47 -16.14
N ARG A 45 5.63 -4.28 -15.51
CA ARG A 45 4.91 -5.35 -14.80
C ARG A 45 4.09 -6.25 -15.69
N MET A 46 3.43 -5.68 -16.68
CA MET A 46 2.47 -6.37 -17.55
C MET A 46 3.07 -6.81 -18.89
N GLY A 47 4.24 -6.30 -19.26
CA GLY A 47 4.91 -6.61 -20.52
C GLY A 47 4.22 -6.04 -21.76
N LYS A 48 3.25 -5.13 -21.59
CA LYS A 48 2.47 -4.50 -22.67
C LYS A 48 2.18 -3.04 -22.37
N ASP A 49 1.77 -2.29 -23.37
CA ASP A 49 1.46 -0.87 -23.25
C ASP A 49 0.15 -0.65 -22.45
N LEU A 50 0.13 0.45 -21.70
CA LEU A 50 -1.04 0.93 -20.99
C LEU A 50 -1.91 1.76 -21.94
N ASN A 51 -3.17 1.36 -22.10
CA ASN A 51 -4.15 2.15 -22.83
C ASN A 51 -5.02 2.95 -21.83
N LEU A 52 -4.78 4.25 -21.76
CA LEU A 52 -5.55 5.17 -20.90
C LEU A 52 -6.72 5.83 -21.61
N GLU A 53 -6.70 5.92 -22.96
CA GLU A 53 -7.79 6.51 -23.74
C GLU A 53 -9.04 5.61 -23.77
N ASN A 54 -8.80 4.29 -23.86
CA ASN A 54 -9.89 3.30 -23.91
C ASN A 54 -9.51 2.05 -23.09
N PRO A 55 -9.49 2.14 -21.74
CA PRO A 55 -9.07 1.03 -20.86
C PRO A 55 -10.08 -0.12 -20.94
N LYS A 56 -9.64 -1.27 -21.41
CA LYS A 56 -10.47 -2.48 -21.56
C LYS A 56 -10.32 -3.43 -20.39
N THR A 57 -9.09 -3.66 -19.96
CA THR A 57 -8.79 -4.63 -18.90
C THR A 57 -8.96 -4.00 -17.51
N PHE A 58 -9.21 -4.84 -16.51
CA PHE A 58 -9.26 -4.41 -15.11
C PHE A 58 -8.02 -3.61 -14.68
N ASN A 59 -6.83 -4.09 -15.05
CA ASN A 59 -5.59 -3.42 -14.71
C ASN A 59 -5.44 -2.04 -15.37
N GLU A 60 -5.90 -1.87 -16.63
CA GLU A 60 -5.91 -0.56 -17.30
C GLU A 60 -6.89 0.39 -16.64
N LYS A 61 -8.10 -0.09 -16.32
CA LYS A 61 -9.11 0.70 -15.58
C LYS A 61 -8.60 1.16 -14.21
N LEU A 62 -7.86 0.31 -13.47
CA LEU A 62 -7.24 0.71 -12.21
C LEU A 62 -6.19 1.81 -12.39
N GLN A 63 -5.38 1.79 -13.46
CA GLN A 63 -4.42 2.87 -13.70
C GLN A 63 -5.13 4.17 -14.09
N TRP A 64 -6.19 4.07 -14.88
CA TRP A 64 -7.02 5.22 -15.25
C TRP A 64 -7.65 5.87 -13.99
N LEU A 65 -8.25 5.09 -13.10
CA LEU A 65 -8.83 5.57 -11.84
C LEU A 65 -7.79 6.29 -10.97
N LYS A 66 -6.55 5.83 -10.89
CA LYS A 66 -5.48 6.52 -10.15
C LYS A 66 -5.19 7.93 -10.64
N LEU A 67 -5.44 8.21 -11.91
CA LEU A 67 -5.23 9.54 -12.50
C LEU A 67 -6.47 10.44 -12.37
N HIS A 68 -7.66 9.86 -12.54
CA HIS A 68 -8.89 10.62 -12.75
C HIS A 68 -9.88 10.58 -11.58
N ASP A 69 -9.81 9.58 -10.72
CA ASP A 69 -10.69 9.44 -9.56
C ASP A 69 -9.88 9.62 -8.25
N ARG A 70 -9.63 10.88 -7.90
CA ARG A 70 -8.89 11.28 -6.69
C ARG A 70 -9.79 12.08 -5.76
N LYS A 71 -10.27 11.43 -4.72
CA LYS A 71 -11.14 12.04 -3.72
C LYS A 71 -10.42 12.10 -2.36
N PRO A 72 -10.54 13.22 -1.61
CA PRO A 72 -9.91 13.35 -0.29
C PRO A 72 -10.32 12.24 0.68
N GLU A 73 -11.58 11.79 0.64
CA GLU A 73 -12.10 10.73 1.48
C GLU A 73 -11.38 9.37 1.30
N TYR A 74 -10.71 9.15 0.17
CA TYR A 74 -9.93 7.92 -0.03
C TYR A 74 -8.75 7.81 0.94
N THR A 75 -8.21 8.92 1.43
CA THR A 75 -7.18 8.92 2.47
C THR A 75 -7.73 8.32 3.77
N THR A 76 -8.93 8.76 4.19
CA THR A 76 -9.63 8.19 5.35
C THR A 76 -9.96 6.70 5.14
N MET A 77 -10.42 6.34 3.95
CA MET A 77 -10.80 4.95 3.64
C MET A 77 -9.62 3.96 3.63
N VAL A 78 -8.38 4.42 3.38
CA VAL A 78 -7.19 3.56 3.39
C VAL A 78 -6.47 3.55 4.73
N ASP A 79 -6.72 4.52 5.62
CA ASP A 79 -6.24 4.50 6.99
C ASP A 79 -7.03 3.48 7.82
N LYS A 80 -6.31 2.54 8.49
CA LYS A 80 -6.95 1.42 9.20
C LYS A 80 -7.66 1.81 10.49
N TYR A 81 -7.37 2.99 11.02
CA TYR A 81 -8.05 3.52 12.19
C TYR A 81 -9.23 4.40 11.79
N GLU A 82 -9.00 5.40 10.93
CA GLU A 82 -10.02 6.34 10.49
C GLU A 82 -11.18 5.66 9.75
N VAL A 83 -10.88 4.62 8.93
CA VAL A 83 -11.92 3.87 8.21
C VAL A 83 -12.91 3.18 9.13
N LYS A 84 -12.53 2.84 10.37
CA LYS A 84 -13.45 2.20 11.32
C LYS A 84 -14.62 3.12 11.68
N LYS A 85 -14.30 4.40 11.97
CA LYS A 85 -15.33 5.42 12.23
C LYS A 85 -16.20 5.62 10.99
N TYR A 86 -15.58 5.79 9.82
CA TYR A 86 -16.30 5.96 8.56
C TYR A 86 -17.27 4.80 8.29
N VAL A 87 -16.86 3.56 8.54
CA VAL A 87 -17.72 2.38 8.34
C VAL A 87 -18.78 2.29 9.44
N ALA A 88 -18.45 2.59 10.70
CA ALA A 88 -19.39 2.60 11.81
C ALA A 88 -20.57 3.58 11.57
N ASP A 89 -20.26 4.76 11.04
CA ASP A 89 -21.26 5.78 10.70
C ASP A 89 -22.22 5.33 9.59
N ILE A 90 -21.86 4.35 8.77
CA ILE A 90 -22.67 3.83 7.65
C ILE A 90 -23.49 2.60 8.05
N ILE A 91 -22.88 1.63 8.74
CA ILE A 91 -23.50 0.31 8.98
C ILE A 91 -23.68 -0.04 10.47
N GLY A 92 -23.12 0.77 11.38
CA GLY A 92 -23.21 0.57 12.83
C GLY A 92 -21.91 0.13 13.48
N GLU A 93 -21.72 0.51 14.75
CA GLU A 93 -20.52 0.19 15.53
C GLU A 93 -20.40 -1.32 15.83
N GLU A 94 -21.50 -2.04 15.88
CA GLU A 94 -21.55 -3.48 16.14
C GLU A 94 -20.82 -4.32 15.08
N TYR A 95 -20.61 -3.75 13.89
CA TYR A 95 -19.86 -4.40 12.81
C TYR A 95 -18.35 -4.10 12.85
N ILE A 96 -17.91 -3.25 13.79
CA ILE A 96 -16.50 -2.82 13.86
C ILE A 96 -15.74 -3.71 14.85
N ILE A 97 -14.63 -4.29 14.39
CA ILE A 97 -13.69 -5.01 15.27
C ILE A 97 -13.11 -4.02 16.28
N PRO A 98 -13.25 -4.27 17.61
CA PRO A 98 -12.74 -3.38 18.64
C PRO A 98 -11.26 -3.06 18.47
N THR A 99 -10.89 -1.80 18.72
CA THR A 99 -9.51 -1.33 18.75
C THR A 99 -9.05 -1.32 20.20
N LEU A 100 -7.95 -2.01 20.50
CA LEU A 100 -7.38 -2.08 21.85
C LEU A 100 -6.66 -0.79 22.23
N GLY A 101 -6.14 -0.06 21.26
CA GLY A 101 -5.48 1.23 21.44
C GLY A 101 -4.89 1.74 20.12
N VAL A 102 -4.54 3.03 20.13
CA VAL A 102 -3.83 3.72 19.04
C VAL A 102 -2.70 4.51 19.68
N TRP A 103 -1.50 4.37 19.15
CA TRP A 103 -0.28 4.99 19.70
C TRP A 103 0.57 5.53 18.56
N ASP A 104 1.21 6.66 18.79
CA ASP A 104 2.13 7.27 17.84
C ASP A 104 3.54 6.66 17.94
N ASN A 105 3.95 6.27 19.14
CA ASN A 105 5.25 5.66 19.39
C ASN A 105 5.11 4.29 20.05
N VAL A 106 6.08 3.41 19.84
CA VAL A 106 6.11 2.06 20.43
C VAL A 106 6.24 2.12 21.93
N GLU A 107 6.94 3.12 22.45
CA GLU A 107 7.20 3.36 23.88
C GLU A 107 5.92 3.69 24.67
N ASP A 108 4.89 4.19 23.98
CA ASP A 108 3.60 4.53 24.61
C ASP A 108 2.70 3.30 24.78
N ILE A 109 3.08 2.15 24.22
CA ILE A 109 2.28 0.92 24.29
C ILE A 109 2.43 0.28 25.67
N GLU A 110 1.36 0.27 26.44
CA GLU A 110 1.29 -0.44 27.71
C GLU A 110 1.03 -1.94 27.49
N PHE A 111 2.07 -2.67 27.10
CA PHE A 111 1.98 -4.10 26.74
C PHE A 111 1.31 -4.94 27.83
N ASP A 112 1.49 -4.60 29.10
CA ASP A 112 0.90 -5.34 30.23
C ASP A 112 -0.63 -5.27 30.23
N LYS A 113 -1.21 -4.19 29.72
CA LYS A 113 -2.66 -4.01 29.61
C LYS A 113 -3.27 -4.71 28.41
N LEU A 114 -2.47 -5.11 27.42
CA LEU A 114 -2.96 -5.82 26.27
C LEU A 114 -3.34 -7.28 26.62
N PRO A 115 -4.32 -7.88 25.92
CA PRO A 115 -4.64 -9.30 26.08
C PRO A 115 -3.45 -10.20 25.70
N ASN A 116 -3.53 -11.50 26.06
CA ASN A 116 -2.46 -12.45 25.73
C ASN A 116 -2.19 -12.59 24.23
N GLN A 117 -3.22 -12.35 23.41
CA GLN A 117 -3.14 -12.39 21.95
C GLN A 117 -3.62 -11.05 21.37
N PHE A 118 -2.80 -10.43 20.54
CA PHE A 118 -3.14 -9.19 19.86
C PHE A 118 -2.40 -9.04 18.54
N VAL A 119 -2.79 -8.04 17.76
CA VAL A 119 -2.13 -7.68 16.50
C VAL A 119 -1.85 -6.18 16.49
N LEU A 120 -0.61 -5.80 16.23
CA LEU A 120 -0.21 -4.42 15.96
C LEU A 120 -0.11 -4.22 14.46
N LYS A 121 -0.60 -3.09 13.99
CA LYS A 121 -0.57 -2.69 12.56
C LYS A 121 -0.30 -1.21 12.45
N CYS A 122 0.51 -0.79 11.48
CA CYS A 122 0.53 0.61 11.08
C CYS A 122 -0.78 1.01 10.40
N THR A 123 -1.26 2.22 10.64
CA THR A 123 -2.55 2.70 10.10
C THR A 123 -2.50 2.88 8.58
N HIS A 124 -1.39 3.38 8.05
CA HIS A 124 -1.25 3.92 6.69
C HIS A 124 -0.54 2.98 5.69
N ASP A 125 0.02 1.84 6.12
CA ASP A 125 0.75 0.95 5.22
C ASP A 125 0.06 -0.41 5.01
N SER A 126 0.59 -1.23 4.09
CA SER A 126 0.13 -2.59 3.85
C SER A 126 1.30 -3.56 4.02
N GLY A 127 1.47 -4.11 5.22
CA GLY A 127 2.48 -5.14 5.46
C GLY A 127 3.22 -5.05 6.78
N SER A 128 3.24 -3.87 7.42
CA SER A 128 3.75 -3.73 8.78
C SER A 128 2.74 -4.28 9.78
N ILE A 129 2.94 -5.55 10.12
CA ILE A 129 2.06 -6.28 11.04
C ILE A 129 2.91 -7.11 12.00
N VAL A 130 2.59 -7.02 13.28
CA VAL A 130 3.12 -7.90 14.34
C VAL A 130 1.97 -8.67 14.95
N ILE A 131 2.06 -9.99 14.92
CA ILE A 131 1.05 -10.89 15.48
C ILE A 131 1.63 -11.51 16.75
N CYS A 132 1.12 -11.08 17.90
CA CYS A 132 1.40 -11.72 19.18
C CYS A 132 0.38 -12.83 19.44
N LYS A 133 0.85 -14.08 19.42
CA LYS A 133 0.02 -15.26 19.72
C LYS A 133 0.05 -15.64 21.19
N ASP A 134 1.07 -15.19 21.92
CA ASP A 134 1.30 -15.51 23.34
C ASP A 134 2.32 -14.51 23.89
N LYS A 135 1.90 -13.67 24.84
CA LYS A 135 2.75 -12.65 25.50
C LYS A 135 3.87 -13.24 26.35
N SER A 136 3.77 -14.51 26.75
CA SER A 136 4.78 -15.17 27.58
C SER A 136 6.03 -15.61 26.80
N LYS A 137 6.01 -15.46 25.46
CA LYS A 137 7.06 -15.82 24.52
C LYS A 137 7.63 -14.63 23.78
#